data_547ca248efa81b935a36a0919c7f623a
#
_entry.id   547ca248efa81b935a36a0919c7f623a
#
_cell.length_a   1.000
_cell.length_b   1.000
_cell.length_c   1.000
_cell.angle_alpha   90.00
_cell.angle_beta   90.00
_cell.angle_gamma   90.00
#
_symmetry.space_group_name_H-M   'P 1'
#
loop_
_entity.id
_entity.type
_entity.pdbx_description
1 polymer ?
#
loop_
_entity_poly.entity_id
_entity_poly.type
_entity_poly.pdbx_seq_one_letter_code
_entity_poly.pdbx_strand_id
1 'polypeptide(L)'
;MRILPALGLALFALRIPLLAQVESAVLDASSLVRDGGFEQKRFCPSDYNQQRLRTLDHWEQISEGTSDHFAACSESAGVPVNRFGEEPSLEGEGYGGLVVFSRAKWRYREYLSTELSRSLAPGEWVCVSFWYSAAEKAGVVADGMGALLSAEKPAGERDYALEQVPQMINPKGHFLEATEGWTNLSDAVQAEGGERWLTLGNFDAKGQTRLALSAQAPKDATDWAYIYLDGVEVVPVSKPEDCACLVRKIAQDMQDPPEPLTRVMELERDTLHFGFDDDALQPEDRTKLDRWGAMLRRNRFLRLEVHGHTDAVGPEGYNADLSARRAQAAFAYLMDQGVAPDRMRKNAHGSAQPAASNANAGGRARNRRVEFRLVEQAFIEVE
;
A
#
# COMPACT_ATOMS: atom_id res chain seq x y z
N MET A 1 18.25 37.90 -68.22
CA MET A 1 17.33 38.38 -67.18
C MET A 1 16.61 37.13 -66.63
N ARG A 2 17.15 36.53 -65.58
CA ARG A 2 16.62 35.32 -64.94
C ARG A 2 16.17 35.71 -63.53
N ILE A 3 14.90 35.48 -63.26
CA ILE A 3 14.23 35.75 -61.98
C ILE A 3 14.42 34.51 -61.12
N LEU A 4 15.00 34.65 -59.95
CA LEU A 4 15.05 33.62 -58.91
C LEU A 4 13.78 33.69 -58.00
N PRO A 5 13.21 32.56 -57.61
CA PRO A 5 12.12 32.57 -56.64
C PRO A 5 12.63 32.59 -55.19
N ALA A 6 11.94 33.38 -54.35
CA ALA A 6 12.20 33.50 -52.94
C ALA A 6 11.76 32.23 -52.21
N LEU A 7 12.69 31.64 -51.41
CA LEU A 7 12.37 30.57 -50.44
C LEU A 7 11.69 31.21 -49.21
N GLY A 8 10.43 30.84 -49.02
CA GLY A 8 9.71 31.12 -47.76
C GLY A 8 10.20 30.18 -46.66
N LEU A 9 10.80 30.73 -45.59
CA LEU A 9 11.05 30.02 -44.34
C LEU A 9 9.69 29.78 -43.65
N ALA A 10 9.24 28.52 -43.59
CA ALA A 10 8.16 28.12 -42.74
C ALA A 10 8.71 27.98 -41.29
N LEU A 11 8.29 28.89 -40.41
CA LEU A 11 8.46 28.73 -38.96
C LEU A 11 7.58 27.59 -38.48
N PHE A 12 8.20 26.43 -38.22
CA PHE A 12 7.58 25.38 -37.41
C PHE A 12 7.60 25.82 -35.95
N ALA A 13 6.50 26.40 -35.48
CA ALA A 13 6.27 26.56 -34.05
C ALA A 13 6.06 25.17 -33.45
N LEU A 14 7.07 24.64 -32.76
CA LEU A 14 6.91 23.48 -31.89
C LEU A 14 5.85 23.81 -30.85
N ARG A 15 4.65 23.24 -31.02
CA ARG A 15 3.66 23.21 -29.95
C ARG A 15 4.16 22.22 -28.89
N ILE A 16 4.72 22.73 -27.79
CA ILE A 16 4.95 21.95 -26.58
C ILE A 16 3.57 21.39 -26.16
N PRO A 17 3.42 20.08 -25.96
CA PRO A 17 2.14 19.53 -25.54
C PRO A 17 1.70 20.15 -24.22
N LEU A 18 0.41 20.42 -24.09
CA LEU A 18 -0.23 21.10 -22.94
C LEU A 18 0.14 20.45 -21.58
N LEU A 19 0.41 19.14 -21.56
CA LEU A 19 0.90 18.40 -20.41
C LEU A 19 2.26 18.90 -19.88
N ALA A 20 3.20 19.24 -20.75
CA ALA A 20 4.51 19.76 -20.32
C ALA A 20 4.43 21.19 -19.73
N GLN A 21 3.38 21.96 -20.09
CA GLN A 21 3.14 23.28 -19.49
C GLN A 21 2.47 23.19 -18.12
N VAL A 22 1.66 22.17 -17.86
CA VAL A 22 1.03 21.93 -16.55
C VAL A 22 2.09 21.43 -15.56
N GLU A 23 2.97 20.52 -15.97
CA GLU A 23 4.10 20.06 -15.13
C GLU A 23 5.03 21.20 -14.70
N SER A 24 5.31 22.17 -15.57
CA SER A 24 6.20 23.28 -15.21
C SER A 24 5.56 24.29 -14.25
N ALA A 25 4.25 24.44 -14.25
CA ALA A 25 3.55 25.37 -13.36
C ALA A 25 3.36 24.82 -11.93
N VAL A 26 3.30 23.48 -11.77
CA VAL A 26 3.19 22.81 -10.48
C VAL A 26 4.56 22.71 -9.79
N LEU A 27 5.64 22.62 -10.56
CA LEU A 27 7.02 22.53 -10.04
C LEU A 27 7.55 23.83 -9.41
N ASP A 28 6.90 24.98 -9.63
CA ASP A 28 7.29 26.28 -9.06
C ASP A 28 6.54 26.64 -7.75
N ALA A 29 5.53 25.87 -7.36
CA ALA A 29 4.80 26.11 -6.11
C ALA A 29 5.51 25.44 -4.94
N SER A 30 6.09 26.25 -4.03
CA SER A 30 6.72 25.73 -2.81
C SER A 30 5.71 25.15 -1.85
N SER A 31 6.04 24.03 -1.19
CA SER A 31 5.25 23.45 -0.11
C SER A 31 5.04 24.44 1.02
N LEU A 32 3.85 24.44 1.63
CA LEU A 32 3.53 25.20 2.82
C LEU A 32 4.03 24.51 4.11
N VAL A 33 4.45 23.23 4.03
CA VAL A 33 5.14 22.53 5.11
C VAL A 33 6.60 22.95 5.11
N ARG A 34 7.11 23.40 6.26
CA ARG A 34 8.46 23.98 6.34
C ARG A 34 9.57 22.94 6.38
N ASP A 35 9.26 21.75 6.86
CA ASP A 35 10.22 20.66 7.08
C ASP A 35 9.53 19.32 6.82
N GLY A 36 9.17 19.06 5.56
CA GLY A 36 8.47 17.85 5.16
C GLY A 36 9.32 16.58 5.25
N GLY A 37 10.64 16.72 5.21
CA GLY A 37 11.61 15.64 5.32
C GLY A 37 12.12 15.39 6.76
N PHE A 38 11.60 16.09 7.78
CA PHE A 38 12.03 15.94 9.19
C PHE A 38 13.52 16.20 9.45
N GLU A 39 14.14 17.12 8.71
CA GLU A 39 15.57 17.40 8.73
C GLU A 39 15.97 18.48 9.74
N GLN A 40 15.05 19.42 10.03
CA GLN A 40 15.32 20.57 10.91
C GLN A 40 15.18 20.18 12.37
N LYS A 41 16.27 19.68 12.91
CA LYS A 41 16.34 19.17 14.29
C LYS A 41 17.07 20.13 15.22
N ARG A 42 16.56 20.29 16.43
CA ARG A 42 17.20 21.04 17.54
C ARG A 42 18.39 20.27 18.09
N PHE A 43 18.26 18.96 18.17
CA PHE A 43 19.29 18.03 18.62
C PHE A 43 19.01 16.62 18.06
N CYS A 44 20.04 15.81 18.02
CA CYS A 44 19.92 14.43 17.59
C CYS A 44 19.01 13.65 18.55
N PRO A 45 18.06 12.84 18.06
CA PRO A 45 17.21 12.02 18.92
C PRO A 45 18.07 11.00 19.67
N SER A 46 17.90 10.93 20.99
CA SER A 46 18.68 10.00 21.82
C SER A 46 18.00 8.63 21.97
N ASP A 47 16.68 8.58 21.75
CA ASP A 47 15.88 7.36 21.84
C ASP A 47 14.52 7.59 21.14
N TYR A 48 13.80 6.48 20.88
CA TYR A 48 12.37 6.49 20.53
C TYR A 48 11.52 6.68 21.79
N ASN A 49 10.22 6.91 21.63
CA ASN A 49 9.24 7.02 22.73
C ASN A 49 9.49 8.21 23.67
N GLN A 50 9.95 9.33 23.14
CA GLN A 50 10.13 10.54 23.93
C GLN A 50 8.78 11.20 24.22
N GLN A 51 8.49 11.45 25.51
CA GLN A 51 7.27 12.14 25.98
C GLN A 51 7.19 13.60 25.49
N ARG A 52 7.08 13.87 24.28
CA ARG A 52 7.00 15.09 23.48
C ARG A 52 8.14 15.12 22.47
N LEU A 53 7.77 15.15 21.21
CA LEU A 53 8.68 15.30 20.07
C LEU A 53 9.41 16.66 20.13
N ARG A 54 10.47 16.74 20.91
CA ARG A 54 11.24 18.01 21.13
C ARG A 54 12.46 18.13 20.23
N THR A 55 12.75 17.07 19.51
CA THR A 55 13.93 16.96 18.64
C THR A 55 13.79 17.78 17.37
N LEU A 56 12.56 18.00 16.90
CA LEU A 56 12.24 18.73 15.68
C LEU A 56 11.83 20.18 15.95
N ASP A 57 12.13 21.07 14.99
CA ASP A 57 11.78 22.49 15.08
C ASP A 57 10.33 22.78 14.67
N HIS A 58 9.83 22.05 13.69
CA HIS A 58 8.54 22.33 13.03
C HIS A 58 7.48 21.27 13.26
N TRP A 59 7.83 20.12 13.82
CA TRP A 59 6.90 19.04 14.10
C TRP A 59 6.68 18.86 15.59
N GLU A 60 5.46 18.54 15.95
CA GLU A 60 5.09 18.26 17.33
C GLU A 60 4.04 17.16 17.41
N GLN A 61 4.05 16.44 18.51
CA GLN A 61 2.95 15.55 18.87
C GLN A 61 1.85 16.35 19.58
N ILE A 62 0.61 16.02 19.31
CA ILE A 62 -0.56 16.74 19.81
C ILE A 62 -1.41 15.96 20.82
N SER A 63 -1.01 14.72 21.11
CA SER A 63 -1.65 13.84 22.11
C SER A 63 -0.62 13.33 23.11
N GLU A 64 -1.03 12.50 24.06
CA GLU A 64 -0.11 11.79 24.97
C GLU A 64 0.63 10.63 24.28
N GLY A 65 0.32 10.33 23.01
CA GLY A 65 1.08 9.41 22.16
C GLY A 65 2.51 9.89 21.97
N THR A 66 3.41 8.99 21.64
CA THR A 66 4.86 9.25 21.61
C THR A 66 5.40 9.05 20.19
N SER A 67 4.92 9.87 19.24
CA SER A 67 5.45 9.89 17.86
C SER A 67 6.97 10.08 17.88
N ASP A 68 7.64 9.40 16.96
CA ASP A 68 9.09 9.29 16.94
C ASP A 68 9.73 10.17 15.87
N HIS A 69 10.99 10.56 16.11
CA HIS A 69 11.89 11.13 15.12
C HIS A 69 13.12 10.23 14.99
N PHE A 70 13.44 9.85 13.77
CA PHE A 70 14.62 9.08 13.41
C PHE A 70 15.59 9.95 12.63
N ALA A 71 16.89 9.81 12.90
CA ALA A 71 17.91 10.57 12.20
C ALA A 71 19.23 9.80 12.16
N ALA A 72 19.99 9.94 11.08
CA ALA A 72 21.28 9.26 10.87
C ALA A 72 22.33 9.53 11.96
N CYS A 73 22.18 10.63 12.69
CA CYS A 73 23.06 10.97 13.82
C CYS A 73 22.79 10.15 15.11
N SER A 74 21.71 9.37 15.18
CA SER A 74 21.32 8.60 16.36
C SER A 74 21.79 7.16 16.29
N GLU A 75 22.18 6.60 17.45
CA GLU A 75 22.49 5.16 17.55
C GLU A 75 21.26 4.31 17.80
N SER A 76 20.25 4.81 18.53
CA SER A 76 19.05 4.05 18.91
C SER A 76 17.83 4.39 18.08
N ALA A 77 17.64 5.68 17.72
CA ALA A 77 16.62 6.15 16.77
C ALA A 77 17.28 6.45 15.41
N GLY A 78 18.07 5.52 14.89
CA GLY A 78 18.92 5.69 13.72
C GLY A 78 18.20 5.54 12.40
N VAL A 79 18.87 5.96 11.33
CA VAL A 79 18.52 5.76 9.93
C VAL A 79 19.77 5.17 9.25
N PRO A 80 19.68 4.06 8.50
CA PRO A 80 18.46 3.32 8.16
C PRO A 80 18.00 2.34 9.25
N VAL A 81 18.85 1.96 10.20
CA VAL A 81 18.58 0.89 11.18
C VAL A 81 18.09 1.46 12.49
N ASN A 82 16.95 0.99 12.97
CA ASN A 82 16.36 1.35 14.25
C ASN A 82 15.64 0.16 14.89
N ARG A 83 14.97 0.39 16.03
CA ARG A 83 14.25 -0.64 16.77
C ARG A 83 13.13 -1.32 15.94
N PHE A 84 12.48 -0.60 15.05
CA PHE A 84 11.28 -1.05 14.34
C PHE A 84 11.58 -1.69 12.99
N GLY A 85 12.84 -1.59 12.53
CA GLY A 85 13.26 -2.20 11.26
C GLY A 85 14.47 -1.49 10.64
N GLU A 86 14.63 -1.69 9.34
CA GLU A 86 15.66 -1.07 8.51
C GLU A 86 14.98 -0.33 7.34
N GLU A 87 14.94 1.00 7.38
CA GLU A 87 14.37 1.83 6.32
C GLU A 87 15.31 3.02 6.04
N PRO A 88 15.87 3.13 4.82
CA PRO A 88 16.59 4.34 4.41
C PRO A 88 15.61 5.51 4.30
N SER A 89 16.05 6.74 4.62
CA SER A 89 15.24 7.94 4.38
C SER A 89 14.87 8.04 2.88
N LEU A 90 13.68 8.59 2.61
CA LEU A 90 13.26 8.92 1.24
C LEU A 90 14.15 10.01 0.68
N GLU A 91 14.38 11.04 1.47
CA GLU A 91 15.30 12.14 1.20
C GLU A 91 16.02 12.55 2.50
N GLY A 92 17.18 13.19 2.37
CA GLY A 92 17.93 13.67 3.54
C GLY A 92 18.46 12.57 4.47
N GLU A 93 18.41 12.84 5.79
CA GLU A 93 19.01 12.01 6.83
C GLU A 93 18.03 11.61 7.95
N GLY A 94 16.76 11.99 7.84
CA GLY A 94 15.76 11.78 8.88
C GLY A 94 14.39 11.38 8.35
N TYR A 95 13.49 10.99 9.25
CA TYR A 95 12.07 10.81 9.01
C TYR A 95 11.28 10.74 10.32
N GLY A 96 9.95 10.93 10.23
CA GLY A 96 9.04 10.76 11.35
C GLY A 96 8.56 9.31 11.47
N GLY A 97 8.02 8.95 12.65
CA GLY A 97 7.37 7.66 12.86
C GLY A 97 6.19 7.76 13.82
N LEU A 98 5.17 6.93 13.59
CA LEU A 98 4.01 6.90 14.46
C LEU A 98 3.30 5.53 14.48
N VAL A 99 2.68 5.24 15.61
CA VAL A 99 1.71 4.15 15.74
C VAL A 99 0.38 4.61 15.15
N VAL A 100 0.01 4.06 13.99
CA VAL A 100 -1.31 4.28 13.38
C VAL A 100 -2.41 3.67 14.23
N PHE A 101 -2.16 2.47 14.79
CA PHE A 101 -3.07 1.78 15.69
C PHE A 101 -2.34 0.72 16.51
N SER A 102 -2.71 0.55 17.80
CA SER A 102 -2.22 -0.53 18.65
C SER A 102 -3.32 -1.53 18.98
N ARG A 103 -3.06 -2.81 18.70
CA ARG A 103 -3.94 -3.92 19.05
C ARG A 103 -3.90 -4.24 20.55
N ALA A 104 -2.72 -4.12 21.18
CA ALA A 104 -2.53 -4.44 22.60
C ALA A 104 -3.03 -3.34 23.55
N LYS A 105 -2.83 -2.09 23.17
CA LYS A 105 -3.35 -0.91 23.89
C LYS A 105 -4.57 -0.41 23.15
N TRP A 106 -5.72 -0.86 23.50
CA TRP A 106 -7.00 -0.49 22.92
C TRP A 106 -7.08 1.02 22.61
N ARG A 107 -7.17 1.39 21.32
CA ARG A 107 -7.28 2.75 20.78
C ARG A 107 -6.02 3.63 20.82
N TYR A 108 -4.88 3.10 21.19
CA TYR A 108 -3.66 3.91 21.15
C TYR A 108 -3.32 4.29 19.71
N ARG A 109 -3.13 5.58 19.50
CA ARG A 109 -2.77 6.21 18.22
C ARG A 109 -1.88 7.38 18.47
N GLU A 110 -1.07 7.69 17.49
CA GLU A 110 -0.17 8.83 17.53
C GLU A 110 -0.47 9.79 16.40
N TYR A 111 -0.11 11.04 16.59
CA TYR A 111 -0.32 12.10 15.64
C TYR A 111 0.89 12.99 15.55
N LEU A 112 1.27 13.36 14.32
CA LEU A 112 2.26 14.37 14.01
C LEU A 112 1.55 15.61 13.48
N SER A 113 1.88 16.78 14.02
CA SER A 113 1.30 18.06 13.59
C SER A 113 2.37 19.09 13.29
N THR A 114 2.12 19.90 12.27
CA THR A 114 2.99 21.01 11.86
C THR A 114 2.18 22.24 11.50
N GLU A 115 2.73 23.41 11.77
CA GLU A 115 2.15 24.68 11.36
C GLU A 115 2.57 25.01 9.93
N LEU A 116 1.61 25.29 9.07
CA LEU A 116 1.86 25.74 7.69
C LEU A 116 2.51 27.12 7.69
N SER A 117 3.28 27.41 6.66
CA SER A 117 3.98 28.72 6.51
C SER A 117 3.01 29.91 6.41
N ARG A 118 1.74 29.67 6.02
CA ARG A 118 0.63 30.63 6.04
C ARG A 118 -0.70 29.90 6.21
N SER A 119 -1.76 30.65 6.55
CA SER A 119 -3.12 30.12 6.50
C SER A 119 -3.61 29.99 5.04
N LEU A 120 -4.50 29.03 4.83
CA LEU A 120 -5.18 28.82 3.54
C LEU A 120 -6.33 29.82 3.36
N ALA A 121 -6.55 30.24 2.11
CA ALA A 121 -7.68 31.10 1.78
C ALA A 121 -8.97 30.27 1.55
N PRO A 122 -10.17 30.84 1.77
CA PRO A 122 -11.43 30.14 1.47
C PRO A 122 -11.49 29.71 0.00
N GLY A 123 -11.78 28.43 -0.24
CA GLY A 123 -11.88 27.85 -1.57
C GLY A 123 -10.55 27.56 -2.26
N GLU A 124 -9.41 27.82 -1.60
CA GLU A 124 -8.07 27.48 -2.12
C GLU A 124 -7.92 25.96 -2.24
N TRP A 125 -7.42 25.51 -3.38
CA TRP A 125 -7.06 24.12 -3.58
C TRP A 125 -5.60 23.88 -3.18
N VAL A 126 -5.37 22.82 -2.44
CA VAL A 126 -4.04 22.33 -2.11
C VAL A 126 -3.91 20.84 -2.41
N CYS A 127 -2.73 20.43 -2.86
CA CYS A 127 -2.35 19.02 -2.91
C CYS A 127 -1.69 18.67 -1.58
N VAL A 128 -2.28 17.78 -0.82
CA VAL A 128 -1.70 17.20 0.42
C VAL A 128 -1.07 15.88 0.05
N SER A 129 0.20 15.68 0.35
CA SER A 129 0.88 14.42 0.10
C SER A 129 1.89 14.09 1.17
N PHE A 130 2.13 12.80 1.38
CA PHE A 130 3.22 12.28 2.20
C PHE A 130 3.62 10.88 1.73
N TRP A 131 4.84 10.51 2.03
CA TRP A 131 5.31 9.16 1.81
C TRP A 131 5.32 8.39 3.12
N TYR A 132 4.99 7.11 3.05
CA TYR A 132 5.03 6.21 4.18
C TYR A 132 5.72 4.90 3.83
N SER A 133 6.32 4.29 4.83
CA SER A 133 6.81 2.90 4.79
C SER A 133 6.35 2.19 6.05
N ALA A 134 5.85 0.96 5.92
CA ALA A 134 5.47 0.16 7.09
C ALA A 134 6.72 -0.43 7.74
N ALA A 135 6.85 -0.25 9.05
CA ALA A 135 7.99 -0.80 9.76
C ALA A 135 8.00 -2.34 9.70
N GLU A 136 9.16 -2.94 9.45
CA GLU A 136 9.31 -4.41 9.29
C GLU A 136 8.83 -5.21 10.50
N LYS A 137 8.98 -4.65 11.71
CA LYS A 137 8.52 -5.28 12.96
C LYS A 137 7.08 -4.95 13.34
N ALA A 138 6.35 -4.26 12.48
CA ALA A 138 4.91 -4.08 12.66
C ALA A 138 4.20 -5.41 12.42
N GLY A 139 3.56 -5.96 13.46
CA GLY A 139 2.86 -7.25 13.35
C GLY A 139 1.49 -7.14 12.68
N VAL A 140 0.96 -5.93 12.60
CA VAL A 140 -0.30 -5.61 11.94
C VAL A 140 -0.13 -4.37 11.06
N VAL A 141 -0.98 -4.26 10.06
CA VAL A 141 -1.16 -3.06 9.23
C VAL A 141 -2.58 -2.55 9.42
N ALA A 142 -2.77 -1.25 9.25
CA ALA A 142 -4.06 -0.60 9.47
C ALA A 142 -4.48 0.24 8.26
N ASP A 143 -5.79 0.47 8.13
CA ASP A 143 -6.35 1.57 7.33
C ASP A 143 -6.62 2.80 8.20
N GLY A 144 -7.29 3.82 7.66
CA GLY A 144 -7.76 4.98 8.41
C GLY A 144 -6.73 6.09 8.64
N MET A 145 -5.52 5.98 8.10
CA MET A 145 -4.55 7.07 8.08
C MET A 145 -5.11 8.24 7.27
N GLY A 146 -4.96 9.44 7.79
CA GLY A 146 -5.45 10.65 7.15
C GLY A 146 -4.60 11.87 7.41
N ALA A 147 -5.00 12.97 6.75
CA ALA A 147 -4.45 14.30 6.91
C ALA A 147 -5.59 15.28 7.20
N LEU A 148 -5.48 15.96 8.32
CA LEU A 148 -6.40 16.99 8.77
C LEU A 148 -5.77 18.38 8.59
N LEU A 149 -6.42 19.23 7.84
CA LEU A 149 -6.15 20.67 7.80
C LEU A 149 -7.11 21.39 8.76
N SER A 150 -6.58 22.22 9.66
CA SER A 150 -7.40 22.92 10.67
C SER A 150 -6.93 24.34 10.93
N ALA A 151 -7.86 25.23 11.29
CA ALA A 151 -7.55 26.63 11.65
C ALA A 151 -6.81 26.71 12.99
N GLU A 152 -7.23 25.90 13.95
CA GLU A 152 -6.60 25.80 15.25
C GLU A 152 -5.81 24.51 15.37
N LYS A 153 -4.74 24.56 16.17
CA LYS A 153 -3.97 23.39 16.51
C LYS A 153 -4.85 22.35 17.20
N PRO A 154 -4.98 21.14 16.66
CA PRO A 154 -5.73 20.10 17.32
C PRO A 154 -5.09 19.75 18.66
N ALA A 155 -5.91 19.48 19.65
CA ALA A 155 -5.47 19.03 20.97
C ALA A 155 -6.18 17.71 21.28
N GLY A 156 -5.43 16.63 21.38
CA GLY A 156 -5.94 15.34 21.81
C GLY A 156 -5.85 15.19 23.32
N GLU A 157 -6.98 14.84 23.95
CA GLU A 157 -6.99 14.36 25.33
C GLU A 157 -6.58 12.89 25.33
N ARG A 158 -5.32 12.57 25.65
CA ARG A 158 -4.78 11.20 25.67
C ARG A 158 -4.43 10.67 24.27
N ASP A 159 -4.30 9.36 24.22
CA ASP A 159 -3.90 8.54 23.08
C ASP A 159 -5.10 8.02 22.23
N TYR A 160 -6.21 8.77 22.22
CA TYR A 160 -7.43 8.40 21.52
C TYR A 160 -7.56 9.09 20.15
N ALA A 161 -8.51 8.60 19.34
CA ALA A 161 -8.85 9.24 18.09
C ALA A 161 -9.25 10.71 18.30
N LEU A 162 -8.72 11.60 17.48
CA LEU A 162 -9.24 12.96 17.36
C LEU A 162 -10.66 12.90 16.78
N GLU A 163 -11.55 13.72 17.30
CA GLU A 163 -12.95 13.75 16.87
C GLU A 163 -13.18 14.49 15.54
N GLN A 164 -12.14 15.19 15.06
CA GLN A 164 -12.21 15.92 13.80
C GLN A 164 -12.23 14.97 12.61
N VAL A 165 -12.95 15.37 11.56
CA VAL A 165 -13.01 14.64 10.29
C VAL A 165 -11.90 15.17 9.38
N PRO A 166 -10.93 14.33 8.97
CA PRO A 166 -9.88 14.74 8.06
C PRO A 166 -10.43 14.93 6.64
N GLN A 167 -9.86 15.87 5.90
CA GLN A 167 -10.21 16.07 4.50
C GLN A 167 -9.64 15.01 3.58
N MET A 168 -8.51 14.41 3.97
CA MET A 168 -7.89 13.29 3.27
C MET A 168 -7.85 12.09 4.21
N ILE A 169 -8.31 10.93 3.74
CA ILE A 169 -8.25 9.68 4.51
C ILE A 169 -7.97 8.50 3.58
N ASN A 170 -7.11 7.61 4.01
CA ASN A 170 -6.83 6.37 3.30
C ASN A 170 -8.11 5.52 3.20
N PRO A 171 -8.50 5.06 1.98
CA PRO A 171 -9.74 4.32 1.79
C PRO A 171 -9.83 3.06 2.65
N LYS A 172 -11.03 2.72 3.10
CA LYS A 172 -11.27 1.51 3.91
C LYS A 172 -10.85 0.24 3.20
N GLY A 173 -10.08 -0.59 3.91
CA GLY A 173 -9.52 -1.83 3.38
C GLY A 173 -8.23 -1.64 2.56
N HIS A 174 -7.77 -0.41 2.34
CA HIS A 174 -6.44 -0.15 1.80
C HIS A 174 -5.46 -0.01 2.97
N PHE A 175 -4.79 -1.10 3.30
CA PHE A 175 -3.85 -1.13 4.40
C PHE A 175 -2.54 -0.43 4.04
N LEU A 176 -1.95 0.24 5.03
CA LEU A 176 -0.64 0.87 4.90
C LEU A 176 0.45 -0.21 4.98
N GLU A 177 0.58 -0.97 3.93
CA GLU A 177 1.57 -2.03 3.76
C GLU A 177 2.53 -1.63 2.64
N ALA A 178 3.65 -1.03 2.99
CA ALA A 178 4.75 -0.78 2.07
C ALA A 178 5.76 -1.92 2.22
N THR A 179 5.93 -2.73 1.21
CA THR A 179 6.74 -3.94 1.28
C THR A 179 8.13 -3.76 0.67
N GLU A 180 8.34 -2.72 -0.11
CA GLU A 180 9.60 -2.43 -0.80
C GLU A 180 9.81 -0.91 -0.87
N GLY A 181 10.11 -0.30 0.29
CA GLY A 181 10.39 1.12 0.40
C GLY A 181 9.14 2.02 0.47
N TRP A 182 9.30 3.26 0.12
CA TRP A 182 8.34 4.31 0.35
C TRP A 182 7.18 4.32 -0.65
N THR A 183 5.96 4.50 -0.14
CA THR A 183 4.72 4.62 -0.92
C THR A 183 4.08 5.97 -0.67
N ASN A 184 3.63 6.66 -1.73
CA ASN A 184 2.97 7.95 -1.62
C ASN A 184 1.48 7.82 -1.36
N LEU A 185 0.97 8.60 -0.41
CA LEU A 185 -0.45 8.84 -0.21
C LEU A 185 -0.73 10.33 -0.42
N SER A 186 -1.71 10.67 -1.25
CA SER A 186 -1.97 12.04 -1.64
C SER A 186 -3.42 12.27 -2.10
N ASP A 187 -3.91 13.49 -1.88
CA ASP A 187 -5.21 13.94 -2.38
C ASP A 187 -5.26 15.45 -2.56
N ALA A 188 -6.19 15.94 -3.39
CA ALA A 188 -6.50 17.34 -3.52
C ALA A 188 -7.58 17.75 -2.53
N VAL A 189 -7.31 18.78 -1.73
CA VAL A 189 -8.19 19.29 -0.69
C VAL A 189 -8.59 20.72 -1.02
N GLN A 190 -9.88 21.05 -0.91
CA GLN A 190 -10.35 22.42 -0.98
C GLN A 190 -10.50 22.98 0.44
N ALA A 191 -9.79 24.06 0.72
CA ALA A 191 -9.82 24.72 2.01
C ALA A 191 -11.14 25.44 2.29
N GLU A 192 -11.62 25.36 3.51
CA GLU A 192 -12.74 26.18 4.01
C GLU A 192 -12.31 27.61 4.29
N GLY A 193 -11.03 27.80 4.58
CA GLY A 193 -10.35 29.06 4.85
C GLY A 193 -9.96 29.23 6.31
N GLY A 194 -8.72 29.64 6.52
CA GLY A 194 -8.14 29.84 7.83
C GLY A 194 -7.32 28.67 8.34
N GLU A 195 -7.31 27.53 7.67
CA GLU A 195 -6.52 26.38 8.06
C GLU A 195 -5.03 26.73 8.07
N ARG A 196 -4.39 26.42 9.17
CA ARG A 196 -3.02 26.76 9.46
C ARG A 196 -2.19 25.59 9.99
N TRP A 197 -2.86 24.50 10.32
CA TRP A 197 -2.24 23.30 10.84
C TRP A 197 -2.50 22.11 9.94
N LEU A 198 -1.47 21.33 9.72
CA LEU A 198 -1.58 19.98 9.14
C LEU A 198 -1.34 18.97 10.27
N THR A 199 -2.22 18.00 10.39
CA THR A 199 -2.07 16.86 11.31
C THR A 199 -2.21 15.55 10.58
N LEU A 200 -1.24 14.66 10.79
CA LEU A 200 -1.19 13.32 10.23
C LEU A 200 -1.45 12.28 11.33
N GLY A 201 -2.24 11.26 11.04
CA GLY A 201 -2.54 10.17 11.97
C GLY A 201 -3.80 9.41 11.59
N ASN A 202 -4.27 8.54 12.47
CA ASN A 202 -5.49 7.76 12.24
C ASN A 202 -6.70 8.46 12.88
N PHE A 203 -7.62 8.94 12.04
CA PHE A 203 -8.81 9.69 12.46
C PHE A 203 -10.08 8.84 12.55
N ASP A 204 -9.98 7.54 12.33
CA ASP A 204 -11.15 6.67 12.40
C ASP A 204 -11.82 6.73 13.77
N ALA A 205 -13.14 6.79 13.78
CA ALA A 205 -13.91 6.65 15.00
C ALA A 205 -13.70 5.25 15.61
N LYS A 206 -14.11 5.11 16.86
CA LYS A 206 -14.01 3.83 17.59
C LYS A 206 -14.58 2.67 16.78
N GLY A 207 -13.80 1.60 16.64
CA GLY A 207 -14.22 0.37 15.95
C GLY A 207 -14.30 0.48 14.42
N GLN A 208 -13.81 1.56 13.82
CA GLN A 208 -13.83 1.71 12.35
C GLN A 208 -12.51 1.40 11.68
N THR A 209 -11.40 1.45 12.42
CA THR A 209 -10.09 1.05 11.89
C THR A 209 -10.08 -0.45 11.63
N ARG A 210 -9.77 -0.85 10.41
CA ARG A 210 -9.55 -2.24 10.04
C ARG A 210 -8.09 -2.58 10.18
N LEU A 211 -7.82 -3.79 10.64
CA LEU A 211 -6.48 -4.34 10.81
C LEU A 211 -6.32 -5.59 9.96
N ALA A 212 -5.12 -5.77 9.42
CA ALA A 212 -4.69 -7.03 8.85
C ALA A 212 -3.35 -7.44 9.46
N LEU A 213 -3.02 -8.73 9.43
CA LEU A 213 -1.69 -9.19 9.80
C LEU A 213 -0.69 -8.72 8.74
N SER A 214 0.43 -8.17 9.17
CA SER A 214 1.52 -7.87 8.26
C SER A 214 2.06 -9.16 7.65
N ALA A 215 2.14 -9.21 6.32
CA ALA A 215 2.60 -10.40 5.61
C ALA A 215 4.09 -10.71 5.86
N GLN A 216 4.86 -9.72 6.28
CA GLN A 216 6.31 -9.82 6.51
C GLN A 216 6.70 -9.81 7.99
N ALA A 217 5.71 -9.81 8.90
CA ALA A 217 5.96 -9.71 10.32
C ALA A 217 6.89 -10.85 10.82
N PRO A 218 8.03 -10.53 11.45
CA PRO A 218 8.89 -11.53 12.08
C PRO A 218 8.20 -12.16 13.29
N LYS A 219 8.78 -13.25 13.84
CA LYS A 219 8.18 -13.95 15.00
C LYS A 219 8.09 -13.09 16.26
N ASP A 220 8.95 -12.10 16.37
CA ASP A 220 9.02 -11.12 17.47
C ASP A 220 8.34 -9.78 17.12
N ALA A 221 7.45 -9.77 16.13
CA ALA A 221 6.72 -8.59 15.71
C ALA A 221 5.87 -8.00 16.84
N THR A 222 5.68 -6.69 16.76
CA THR A 222 4.83 -5.95 17.70
C THR A 222 3.34 -6.09 17.37
N ASP A 223 2.47 -5.80 18.33
CA ASP A 223 1.02 -5.70 18.11
C ASP A 223 0.59 -4.31 17.57
N TRP A 224 1.50 -3.60 16.91
CA TRP A 224 1.27 -2.23 16.43
C TRP A 224 1.27 -2.18 14.91
N ALA A 225 0.38 -1.35 14.34
CA ALA A 225 0.51 -0.83 13.00
C ALA A 225 1.41 0.41 13.10
N TYR A 226 2.67 0.26 12.76
CA TYR A 226 3.66 1.34 12.83
C TYR A 226 4.13 1.71 11.43
N ILE A 227 4.17 3.01 11.13
CA ILE A 227 4.69 3.53 9.87
C ILE A 227 5.75 4.60 10.10
N TYR A 228 6.67 4.69 9.16
CA TYR A 228 7.54 5.83 8.95
C TYR A 228 6.87 6.83 8.01
N LEU A 229 7.18 8.11 8.15
CA LEU A 229 6.65 9.21 7.34
C LEU A 229 7.79 10.10 6.88
N ASP A 230 7.78 10.46 5.59
CA ASP A 230 8.76 11.35 4.99
C ASP A 230 8.14 12.12 3.81
N GLY A 231 8.83 13.15 3.31
CA GLY A 231 8.41 13.89 2.13
C GLY A 231 6.99 14.46 2.23
N VAL A 232 6.64 15.08 3.37
CA VAL A 232 5.30 15.64 3.62
C VAL A 232 5.15 17.00 2.98
N GLU A 233 4.12 17.17 2.15
CA GLU A 233 3.89 18.39 1.39
C GLU A 233 2.44 18.86 1.48
N VAL A 234 2.25 20.17 1.47
CA VAL A 234 0.99 20.86 1.18
C VAL A 234 1.28 21.92 0.13
N VAL A 235 0.91 21.65 -1.11
CA VAL A 235 1.25 22.51 -2.26
C VAL A 235 -0.01 23.17 -2.81
N PRO A 236 -0.09 24.52 -2.86
CA PRO A 236 -1.21 25.21 -3.50
C PRO A 236 -1.30 24.84 -4.99
N VAL A 237 -2.53 24.58 -5.45
CA VAL A 237 -2.82 24.26 -6.85
C VAL A 237 -3.98 25.10 -7.36
N SER A 238 -4.07 25.35 -8.67
CA SER A 238 -5.15 26.18 -9.23
C SER A 238 -6.50 25.45 -9.24
N LYS A 239 -6.48 24.14 -9.37
CA LYS A 239 -7.65 23.25 -9.39
C LYS A 239 -7.21 21.83 -8.98
N PRO A 240 -8.13 20.95 -8.57
CA PRO A 240 -7.78 19.61 -8.09
C PRO A 240 -7.00 18.77 -9.12
N GLU A 241 -7.28 18.95 -10.42
CA GLU A 241 -6.60 18.21 -11.48
C GLU A 241 -5.12 18.59 -11.63
N ASP A 242 -4.72 19.77 -11.14
CA ASP A 242 -3.34 20.23 -11.16
C ASP A 242 -2.50 19.62 -10.01
N CYS A 243 -3.12 18.92 -9.07
CA CYS A 243 -2.39 18.17 -8.06
C CYS A 243 -1.62 17.03 -8.71
N ALA A 244 -0.30 17.18 -8.82
CA ALA A 244 0.58 16.18 -9.45
C ALA A 244 0.48 14.80 -8.78
N CYS A 245 0.11 14.77 -7.51
CA CYS A 245 -0.13 13.56 -6.75
C CYS A 245 -1.43 12.87 -7.18
N LEU A 246 -2.50 13.65 -7.35
CA LEU A 246 -3.79 13.14 -7.81
C LEU A 246 -3.69 12.63 -9.26
N VAL A 247 -3.02 13.38 -10.14
CA VAL A 247 -2.81 12.97 -11.54
C VAL A 247 -1.99 11.69 -11.63
N ARG A 248 -0.93 11.53 -10.83
CA ARG A 248 -0.13 10.29 -10.79
C ARG A 248 -0.94 9.11 -10.28
N LYS A 249 -1.74 9.30 -9.22
CA LYS A 249 -2.63 8.28 -8.66
C LYS A 249 -3.67 7.86 -9.69
N ILE A 250 -4.38 8.81 -10.31
CA ILE A 250 -5.36 8.52 -11.36
C ILE A 250 -4.72 7.80 -12.54
N ALA A 251 -3.56 8.25 -13.00
CA ALA A 251 -2.84 7.60 -14.09
C ALA A 251 -2.42 6.16 -13.74
N GLN A 252 -1.99 5.92 -12.51
CA GLN A 252 -1.64 4.59 -12.02
C GLN A 252 -2.89 3.70 -11.88
N ASP A 253 -3.98 4.21 -11.33
CA ASP A 253 -5.25 3.51 -11.21
C ASP A 253 -5.87 3.19 -12.59
N MET A 254 -5.69 4.07 -13.58
CA MET A 254 -6.12 3.84 -14.96
C MET A 254 -5.23 2.83 -15.71
N GLN A 255 -3.93 2.76 -15.40
CA GLN A 255 -3.02 1.76 -15.96
C GLN A 255 -3.22 0.38 -15.36
N ASP A 256 -3.55 0.32 -14.07
CA ASP A 256 -3.77 -0.90 -13.31
C ASP A 256 -5.04 -0.81 -12.44
N PRO A 257 -6.24 -0.70 -13.04
CA PRO A 257 -7.47 -0.71 -12.25
C PRO A 257 -7.56 -2.05 -11.51
N PRO A 258 -8.00 -2.08 -10.24
CA PRO A 258 -8.26 -3.32 -9.54
C PRO A 258 -9.25 -4.14 -10.36
N GLU A 259 -8.98 -5.43 -10.53
CA GLU A 259 -9.87 -6.33 -11.26
C GLU A 259 -11.27 -6.30 -10.59
N PRO A 260 -12.36 -6.11 -11.35
CA PRO A 260 -13.69 -6.14 -10.78
C PRO A 260 -13.94 -7.46 -10.05
N LEU A 261 -14.60 -7.43 -8.91
CA LEU A 261 -14.96 -8.63 -8.12
C LEU A 261 -15.61 -9.72 -8.97
N THR A 262 -16.39 -9.36 -9.96
CA THR A 262 -16.97 -10.31 -10.93
C THR A 262 -15.91 -11.11 -11.70
N ARG A 263 -14.82 -10.49 -12.08
CA ARG A 263 -13.72 -11.15 -12.81
C ARG A 263 -12.85 -12.00 -11.87
N VAL A 264 -12.70 -11.58 -10.63
CA VAL A 264 -12.07 -12.39 -9.58
C VAL A 264 -12.86 -13.67 -9.35
N MET A 265 -14.18 -13.58 -9.22
CA MET A 265 -15.07 -14.74 -9.09
C MET A 265 -15.11 -15.63 -10.34
N GLU A 266 -14.88 -15.07 -11.53
CA GLU A 266 -14.74 -15.86 -12.78
C GLU A 266 -13.43 -16.65 -12.78
N LEU A 267 -12.34 -16.07 -12.29
CA LEU A 267 -11.05 -16.78 -12.20
C LEU A 267 -11.10 -17.97 -11.22
N GLU A 268 -11.85 -17.90 -10.13
CA GLU A 268 -12.02 -19.04 -9.21
C GLU A 268 -12.68 -20.26 -9.88
N ARG A 269 -13.35 -20.08 -11.00
CA ARG A 269 -13.90 -21.19 -11.83
C ARG A 269 -12.86 -21.79 -12.75
N ASP A 270 -11.71 -21.13 -12.93
CA ASP A 270 -10.62 -21.68 -13.72
C ASP A 270 -10.05 -22.93 -13.04
N THR A 271 -10.03 -24.00 -13.76
CA THR A 271 -9.50 -25.29 -13.30
C THR A 271 -8.42 -25.75 -14.25
N LEU A 272 -7.28 -26.20 -13.73
CA LEU A 272 -6.25 -26.88 -14.54
C LEU A 272 -6.57 -28.36 -14.60
N HIS A 273 -6.41 -28.97 -15.77
CA HIS A 273 -6.69 -30.38 -15.96
C HIS A 273 -5.44 -31.15 -16.40
N PHE A 274 -5.23 -32.34 -15.85
CA PHE A 274 -4.05 -33.14 -16.07
C PHE A 274 -4.36 -34.48 -16.77
N GLY A 275 -3.40 -34.98 -17.52
CA GLY A 275 -3.41 -36.30 -18.03
C GLY A 275 -3.45 -37.40 -16.96
N PHE A 276 -3.61 -38.63 -17.35
CA PHE A 276 -3.45 -39.78 -16.44
C PHE A 276 -1.98 -39.89 -16.06
N ASP A 277 -1.73 -39.94 -14.72
CA ASP A 277 -0.38 -40.03 -14.18
C ASP A 277 0.56 -38.88 -14.59
N ASP A 278 0.00 -37.69 -14.79
CA ASP A 278 0.71 -36.52 -15.30
C ASP A 278 0.52 -35.34 -14.34
N ASP A 279 1.59 -34.57 -14.15
CA ASP A 279 1.65 -33.34 -13.34
C ASP A 279 2.21 -32.14 -14.12
N ALA A 280 2.43 -32.30 -15.45
CA ALA A 280 2.94 -31.24 -16.30
C ALA A 280 1.86 -30.25 -16.70
N LEU A 281 2.18 -28.93 -16.60
CA LEU A 281 1.31 -27.83 -17.04
C LEU A 281 1.27 -27.76 -18.57
N GLN A 282 0.08 -27.79 -19.14
CA GLN A 282 -0.14 -27.59 -20.55
C GLN A 282 -0.10 -26.09 -20.94
N PRO A 283 0.07 -25.72 -22.22
CA PRO A 283 0.10 -24.32 -22.64
C PRO A 283 -1.16 -23.54 -22.25
N GLU A 284 -2.33 -24.16 -22.30
CA GLU A 284 -3.60 -23.54 -21.90
C GLU A 284 -3.65 -23.27 -20.39
N ASP A 285 -3.03 -24.13 -19.57
CA ASP A 285 -2.94 -23.96 -18.12
C ASP A 285 -2.04 -22.78 -17.78
N ARG A 286 -0.93 -22.60 -18.50
CA ARG A 286 -0.05 -21.45 -18.34
C ARG A 286 -0.76 -20.13 -18.61
N THR A 287 -1.59 -20.07 -19.67
CA THR A 287 -2.41 -18.90 -19.97
C THR A 287 -3.38 -18.55 -18.83
N LYS A 288 -3.95 -19.56 -18.17
CA LYS A 288 -4.79 -19.35 -16.97
C LYS A 288 -3.96 -18.84 -15.80
N LEU A 289 -2.80 -19.46 -15.56
CA LEU A 289 -1.89 -19.05 -14.48
C LEU A 289 -1.30 -17.64 -14.69
N ASP A 290 -1.06 -17.23 -15.96
CA ASP A 290 -0.65 -15.84 -16.25
C ASP A 290 -1.71 -14.84 -15.80
N ARG A 291 -2.99 -15.14 -16.01
CA ARG A 291 -4.11 -14.30 -15.53
C ARG A 291 -4.17 -14.26 -14.01
N TRP A 292 -4.00 -15.42 -13.35
CA TRP A 292 -3.90 -15.50 -11.89
C TRP A 292 -2.72 -14.70 -11.35
N GLY A 293 -1.54 -14.85 -11.94
CA GLY A 293 -0.34 -14.11 -11.58
C GLY A 293 -0.52 -12.60 -11.73
N ALA A 294 -1.09 -12.15 -12.86
CA ALA A 294 -1.38 -10.74 -13.09
C ALA A 294 -2.37 -10.19 -12.04
N MET A 295 -3.46 -10.92 -11.76
CA MET A 295 -4.46 -10.52 -10.78
C MET A 295 -3.87 -10.45 -9.36
N LEU A 296 -3.06 -11.44 -8.94
CA LEU A 296 -2.44 -11.44 -7.62
C LEU A 296 -1.39 -10.32 -7.47
N ARG A 297 -0.62 -10.00 -8.50
CA ARG A 297 0.31 -8.85 -8.45
C ARG A 297 -0.42 -7.52 -8.32
N ARG A 298 -1.59 -7.36 -8.93
CA ARG A 298 -2.42 -6.16 -8.82
C ARG A 298 -3.16 -6.03 -7.49
N ASN A 299 -3.52 -7.17 -6.89
CA ASN A 299 -4.30 -7.23 -5.65
C ASN A 299 -3.45 -7.83 -4.54
N ARG A 300 -2.61 -7.03 -3.91
CA ARG A 300 -1.62 -7.46 -2.91
C ARG A 300 -2.22 -8.12 -1.65
N PHE A 301 -3.49 -7.85 -1.37
CA PHE A 301 -4.19 -8.38 -0.19
C PHE A 301 -4.82 -9.77 -0.42
N LEU A 302 -4.94 -10.20 -1.66
CA LEU A 302 -5.48 -11.50 -1.97
C LEU A 302 -4.42 -12.58 -1.74
N ARG A 303 -4.84 -13.65 -1.09
CA ARG A 303 -4.08 -14.88 -0.94
C ARG A 303 -4.73 -15.99 -1.76
N LEU A 304 -3.92 -16.90 -2.25
CA LEU A 304 -4.36 -17.98 -3.09
C LEU A 304 -4.12 -19.33 -2.42
N GLU A 305 -5.15 -20.15 -2.32
CA GLU A 305 -5.01 -21.57 -2.05
C GLU A 305 -5.06 -22.35 -3.36
N VAL A 306 -4.07 -23.22 -3.55
CA VAL A 306 -3.90 -24.10 -4.71
C VAL A 306 -4.21 -25.52 -4.30
N HIS A 307 -5.32 -26.08 -4.77
CA HIS A 307 -5.85 -27.37 -4.35
C HIS A 307 -5.63 -28.41 -5.44
N GLY A 308 -4.75 -29.38 -5.18
CA GLY A 308 -4.46 -30.49 -6.09
C GLY A 308 -5.34 -31.72 -5.82
N HIS A 309 -5.81 -32.37 -6.88
CA HIS A 309 -6.66 -33.54 -6.83
C HIS A 309 -6.24 -34.60 -7.85
N THR A 310 -6.63 -35.88 -7.58
CA THR A 310 -6.48 -37.00 -8.49
C THR A 310 -7.84 -37.68 -8.74
N ASP A 311 -7.89 -38.57 -9.71
CA ASP A 311 -8.95 -39.55 -9.78
C ASP A 311 -8.71 -40.70 -8.75
N ALA A 312 -9.63 -41.66 -8.66
CA ALA A 312 -9.55 -42.74 -7.67
C ALA A 312 -8.72 -43.95 -8.19
N VAL A 313 -7.96 -43.83 -9.26
CA VAL A 313 -7.11 -44.93 -9.77
C VAL A 313 -5.76 -44.88 -9.05
N GLY A 314 -5.35 -46.02 -8.47
CA GLY A 314 -4.09 -46.15 -7.78
C GLY A 314 -4.16 -46.07 -6.23
N PRO A 315 -3.04 -46.35 -5.54
CA PRO A 315 -2.96 -46.30 -4.10
C PRO A 315 -3.17 -44.89 -3.53
N GLU A 316 -3.74 -44.78 -2.33
CA GLU A 316 -4.02 -43.50 -1.67
C GLU A 316 -2.75 -42.65 -1.49
N GLY A 317 -1.65 -43.22 -0.98
CA GLY A 317 -0.38 -42.52 -0.78
C GLY A 317 0.19 -41.97 -2.10
N TYR A 318 0.08 -42.74 -3.20
CA TYR A 318 0.52 -42.28 -4.52
C TYR A 318 -0.34 -41.10 -5.01
N ASN A 319 -1.66 -41.17 -4.82
CA ASN A 319 -2.57 -40.09 -5.18
C ASN A 319 -2.36 -38.84 -4.34
N ALA A 320 -1.99 -38.96 -3.06
CA ALA A 320 -1.61 -37.83 -2.24
C ALA A 320 -0.36 -37.12 -2.82
N ASP A 321 0.69 -37.89 -3.14
CA ASP A 321 1.91 -37.35 -3.72
C ASP A 321 1.67 -36.71 -5.11
N LEU A 322 0.88 -37.35 -5.97
CA LEU A 322 0.57 -36.82 -7.31
C LEU A 322 -0.23 -35.51 -7.22
N SER A 323 -1.20 -35.43 -6.31
CA SER A 323 -1.96 -34.21 -6.08
C SER A 323 -1.08 -33.07 -5.55
N ALA A 324 -0.10 -33.40 -4.68
CA ALA A 324 0.88 -32.43 -4.18
C ALA A 324 1.79 -31.91 -5.32
N ARG A 325 2.26 -32.78 -6.22
CA ARG A 325 3.09 -32.37 -7.37
C ARG A 325 2.31 -31.47 -8.32
N ARG A 326 1.03 -31.76 -8.58
CA ARG A 326 0.15 -30.87 -9.40
C ARG A 326 -0.01 -29.49 -8.79
N ALA A 327 -0.32 -29.43 -7.48
CA ALA A 327 -0.41 -28.16 -6.78
C ALA A 327 0.92 -27.42 -6.77
N GLN A 328 2.05 -28.15 -6.61
CA GLN A 328 3.40 -27.58 -6.67
C GLN A 328 3.74 -27.01 -8.06
N ALA A 329 3.34 -27.67 -9.15
CA ALA A 329 3.58 -27.17 -10.50
C ALA A 329 2.90 -25.80 -10.74
N ALA A 330 1.64 -25.65 -10.34
CA ALA A 330 0.92 -24.38 -10.42
C ALA A 330 1.54 -23.31 -9.49
N PHE A 331 1.88 -23.69 -8.27
CA PHE A 331 2.52 -22.81 -7.29
C PHE A 331 3.88 -22.29 -7.78
N ALA A 332 4.74 -23.17 -8.28
CA ALA A 332 6.05 -22.79 -8.81
C ALA A 332 5.93 -21.83 -10.00
N TYR A 333 4.99 -22.11 -10.91
CA TYR A 333 4.74 -21.23 -12.04
C TYR A 333 4.32 -19.82 -11.60
N LEU A 334 3.43 -19.70 -10.60
CA LEU A 334 3.00 -18.41 -10.08
C LEU A 334 4.15 -17.67 -9.36
N MET A 335 5.05 -18.39 -8.67
CA MET A 335 6.27 -17.80 -8.13
C MET A 335 7.17 -17.23 -9.23
N ASP A 336 7.36 -17.95 -10.31
CA ASP A 336 8.14 -17.49 -11.47
C ASP A 336 7.50 -16.26 -12.14
N GLN A 337 6.18 -16.09 -11.98
CA GLN A 337 5.44 -14.89 -12.40
C GLN A 337 5.52 -13.75 -11.37
N GLY A 338 6.31 -13.86 -10.30
CA GLY A 338 6.53 -12.81 -9.30
C GLY A 338 5.47 -12.75 -8.20
N VAL A 339 4.69 -13.82 -7.99
CA VAL A 339 3.80 -13.90 -6.81
C VAL A 339 4.59 -14.41 -5.62
N ALA A 340 4.59 -13.63 -4.53
CA ALA A 340 5.33 -13.98 -3.32
C ALA A 340 4.81 -15.29 -2.68
N PRO A 341 5.70 -16.21 -2.25
CA PRO A 341 5.32 -17.55 -1.80
C PRO A 341 4.47 -17.55 -0.52
N ASP A 342 4.62 -16.57 0.34
CA ASP A 342 3.84 -16.38 1.57
C ASP A 342 2.38 -15.98 1.31
N ARG A 343 2.08 -15.54 0.09
CA ARG A 343 0.73 -15.23 -0.37
C ARG A 343 -0.01 -16.43 -0.96
N MET A 344 0.64 -17.59 -1.00
CA MET A 344 0.08 -18.79 -1.58
C MET A 344 0.21 -19.99 -0.66
N ARG A 345 -0.81 -20.85 -0.63
CA ARG A 345 -0.81 -22.11 0.11
C ARG A 345 -1.15 -23.28 -0.83
N LYS A 346 -0.43 -24.38 -0.67
CA LYS A 346 -0.70 -25.62 -1.41
C LYS A 346 -1.47 -26.59 -0.52
N ASN A 347 -2.52 -27.18 -1.07
CA ASN A 347 -3.31 -28.23 -0.44
C ASN A 347 -3.39 -29.45 -1.34
N ALA A 348 -3.01 -30.62 -0.84
CA ALA A 348 -3.06 -31.88 -1.57
C ALA A 348 -4.20 -32.73 -1.02
N HIS A 349 -5.14 -33.13 -1.85
CA HIS A 349 -6.35 -33.86 -1.48
C HIS A 349 -6.37 -35.31 -1.98
N GLY A 350 -5.40 -35.73 -2.82
CA GLY A 350 -5.46 -37.03 -3.48
C GLY A 350 -6.80 -37.22 -4.20
N SER A 351 -7.42 -38.38 -4.01
CA SER A 351 -8.73 -38.72 -4.56
C SER A 351 -9.92 -38.44 -3.61
N ALA A 352 -9.66 -37.82 -2.44
CA ALA A 352 -10.69 -37.70 -1.38
C ALA A 352 -11.83 -36.72 -1.70
N GLN A 353 -11.60 -35.77 -2.64
CA GLN A 353 -12.57 -34.75 -3.00
C GLN A 353 -12.90 -34.79 -4.51
N PRO A 354 -13.67 -35.76 -4.98
CA PRO A 354 -13.99 -35.90 -6.40
C PRO A 354 -15.00 -34.82 -6.85
N ALA A 355 -14.72 -34.13 -7.96
CA ALA A 355 -15.65 -33.21 -8.63
C ALA A 355 -16.67 -33.96 -9.50
N ALA A 356 -16.39 -35.21 -9.86
CA ALA A 356 -17.25 -36.05 -10.70
C ALA A 356 -17.11 -37.54 -10.36
N SER A 357 -18.04 -38.35 -10.81
CA SER A 357 -17.99 -39.82 -10.60
C SER A 357 -16.72 -40.43 -11.21
N ASN A 358 -15.99 -41.23 -10.42
CA ASN A 358 -14.83 -42.00 -10.89
C ASN A 358 -15.19 -43.23 -11.75
N ALA A 359 -16.48 -43.57 -11.90
CA ALA A 359 -16.94 -44.75 -12.61
C ALA A 359 -16.62 -44.72 -14.11
N ASN A 360 -16.54 -43.54 -14.73
CA ASN A 360 -16.26 -43.40 -16.14
C ASN A 360 -15.02 -42.53 -16.43
N ALA A 361 -14.48 -42.64 -17.63
CA ALA A 361 -13.24 -41.95 -18.03
C ALA A 361 -13.40 -40.41 -17.99
N GLY A 362 -14.56 -39.89 -18.40
CA GLY A 362 -14.83 -38.45 -18.40
C GLY A 362 -14.90 -37.86 -16.96
N GLY A 363 -15.50 -38.62 -16.04
CA GLY A 363 -15.50 -38.19 -14.61
C GLY A 363 -14.10 -38.22 -13.98
N ARG A 364 -13.33 -39.27 -14.26
CA ARG A 364 -11.92 -39.36 -13.83
C ARG A 364 -11.08 -38.20 -14.40
N ALA A 365 -11.26 -37.85 -15.69
CA ALA A 365 -10.57 -36.72 -16.28
C ALA A 365 -10.89 -35.38 -15.56
N ARG A 366 -12.13 -35.16 -15.14
CA ARG A 366 -12.51 -33.99 -14.36
C ARG A 366 -11.92 -34.00 -12.93
N ASN A 367 -11.69 -35.18 -12.36
CA ASN A 367 -11.10 -35.29 -11.01
C ASN A 367 -9.59 -35.02 -11.00
N ARG A 368 -8.88 -35.25 -12.10
CA ARG A 368 -7.45 -34.91 -12.26
C ARG A 368 -7.28 -33.40 -12.51
N ARG A 369 -7.30 -32.61 -11.44
CA ARG A 369 -7.36 -31.17 -11.55
C ARG A 369 -6.57 -30.43 -10.47
N VAL A 370 -6.36 -29.14 -10.71
CA VAL A 370 -6.02 -28.13 -9.69
C VAL A 370 -7.10 -27.08 -9.70
N GLU A 371 -7.63 -26.76 -8.54
CA GLU A 371 -8.57 -25.67 -8.27
C GLU A 371 -7.88 -24.56 -7.49
N PHE A 372 -8.40 -23.35 -7.63
CA PHE A 372 -7.93 -22.15 -6.96
C PHE A 372 -9.03 -21.58 -6.07
N ARG A 373 -8.65 -21.13 -4.89
CA ARG A 373 -9.52 -20.37 -3.98
C ARG A 373 -8.82 -19.14 -3.49
N LEU A 374 -9.49 -18.00 -3.63
CA LEU A 374 -9.04 -16.77 -3.04
C LEU A 374 -9.44 -16.76 -1.57
N VAL A 375 -8.50 -16.40 -0.74
CA VAL A 375 -8.72 -16.15 0.68
C VAL A 375 -8.44 -14.68 0.90
N GLU A 376 -9.46 -13.91 1.25
CA GLU A 376 -9.23 -12.57 1.75
C GLU A 376 -8.38 -12.67 3.01
N GLN A 377 -7.41 -11.75 3.14
CA GLN A 377 -6.63 -11.67 4.37
C GLN A 377 -7.61 -11.50 5.53
N ALA A 378 -7.53 -12.37 6.54
CA ALA A 378 -8.45 -12.34 7.67
C ALA A 378 -8.40 -10.95 8.32
N PHE A 379 -9.48 -10.19 8.21
CA PHE A 379 -9.64 -8.95 8.94
C PHE A 379 -9.77 -9.28 10.42
N ILE A 380 -9.01 -8.59 11.24
CA ILE A 380 -9.18 -8.63 12.68
C ILE A 380 -10.17 -7.52 13.00
N GLU A 381 -11.44 -7.87 13.22
CA GLU A 381 -12.41 -6.92 13.77
C GLU A 381 -11.99 -6.61 15.22
N VAL A 382 -11.79 -5.33 15.47
CA VAL A 382 -11.52 -4.84 16.83
C VAL A 382 -12.86 -4.37 17.41
N GLU A 383 -13.44 -5.18 18.30
CA GLU A 383 -14.66 -4.84 19.02
C GLU A 383 -14.53 -3.61 19.93
#